data_91d0a7ad3c8e13d9941e39ab725a0ae1
#
_entry.id   91d0a7ad3c8e13d9941e39ab725a0ae1
#
_cell.length_a   1.000
_cell.length_b   1.000
_cell.length_c   1.000
_cell.angle_alpha   90.00
_cell.angle_beta   90.00
_cell.angle_gamma   90.00
#
_symmetry.space_group_name_H-M   'P 1'
#
loop_
_entity.id
_entity.type
_entity.pdbx_description
1 polymer ?
#
loop_
_entity_poly.entity_id
_entity_poly.type
_entity_poly.pdbx_seq_one_letter_code
_entity_poly.pdbx_strand_id
1 'polypeptide(L)'
;KEEISKILFSSNFKKGLQLLHQFSLCEIMGLSFSDYVYTNDLCGMWAQIKMNRNIPFTKIEKENIVKIQDILKRKQITRDILYEYGLYVSLIAGEILGIDVNNIHKMYQELPIYTRKDLRLSFKEICEILEVKPSRKVKNMEFFLIKEVINERVFNNKRLLKEYLLTNKSRWF
;
A
#
# COMPACT_ATOMS: atom_id res chain seq x y z
N LYS A 1 12.64 17.73 -11.12
CA LYS A 1 11.82 16.53 -11.31
C LYS A 1 11.89 16.06 -12.76
N GLU A 2 11.52 16.90 -13.71
CA GLU A 2 11.37 16.55 -15.13
C GLU A 2 12.66 15.95 -15.74
N GLU A 3 13.79 16.61 -15.57
CA GLU A 3 15.06 16.16 -16.16
C GLU A 3 15.51 14.81 -15.57
N ILE A 4 15.36 14.61 -14.26
CA ILE A 4 15.64 13.32 -13.64
C ILE A 4 14.69 12.25 -14.17
N SER A 5 13.39 12.55 -14.30
CA SER A 5 12.43 11.60 -14.87
C SER A 5 12.80 11.19 -16.30
N LYS A 6 13.29 12.12 -17.14
CA LYS A 6 13.78 11.79 -18.49
C LYS A 6 14.96 10.81 -18.44
N ILE A 7 15.88 11.00 -17.50
CA ILE A 7 17.01 10.08 -17.30
C ILE A 7 16.48 8.69 -16.88
N LEU A 8 15.55 8.64 -15.91
CA LEU A 8 15.00 7.40 -15.40
C LEU A 8 14.27 6.58 -16.47
N PHE A 9 13.61 7.24 -17.44
CA PHE A 9 12.91 6.58 -18.54
C PHE A 9 13.75 6.40 -19.81
N SER A 10 15.01 6.77 -19.79
CA SER A 10 15.88 6.54 -20.95
C SER A 10 16.27 5.05 -21.05
N SER A 11 16.52 4.58 -22.28
CA SER A 11 17.05 3.24 -22.53
C SER A 11 18.39 2.98 -21.83
N ASN A 12 19.13 4.06 -21.51
CA ASN A 12 20.42 4.03 -20.84
C ASN A 12 20.33 4.56 -19.40
N PHE A 13 19.19 4.40 -18.72
CA PHE A 13 18.97 4.99 -17.39
C PHE A 13 20.06 4.62 -16.37
N LYS A 14 20.59 3.39 -16.37
CA LYS A 14 21.68 2.96 -15.49
C LYS A 14 22.93 3.81 -15.69
N LYS A 15 23.32 4.05 -16.95
CA LYS A 15 24.44 4.93 -17.28
C LYS A 15 24.17 6.36 -16.86
N GLY A 16 22.96 6.86 -17.06
CA GLY A 16 22.53 8.18 -16.59
C GLY A 16 22.66 8.34 -15.08
N LEU A 17 22.19 7.35 -14.31
CA LEU A 17 22.32 7.33 -12.85
C LEU A 17 23.79 7.25 -12.40
N GLN A 18 24.63 6.46 -13.08
CA GLN A 18 26.08 6.40 -12.80
C GLN A 18 26.74 7.75 -13.02
N LEU A 19 26.41 8.46 -14.11
CA LEU A 19 26.95 9.79 -14.39
C LEU A 19 26.50 10.81 -13.33
N LEU A 20 25.24 10.80 -12.92
CA LEU A 20 24.75 11.66 -11.83
C LEU A 20 25.55 11.44 -10.54
N HIS A 21 25.89 10.19 -10.23
CA HIS A 21 26.71 9.84 -9.06
C HIS A 21 28.16 10.28 -9.25
N GLN A 22 28.77 9.97 -10.40
CA GLN A 22 30.16 10.31 -10.71
C GLN A 22 30.45 11.81 -10.61
N PHE A 23 29.49 12.64 -11.01
CA PHE A 23 29.59 14.10 -10.93
C PHE A 23 29.04 14.71 -9.65
N SER A 24 28.81 13.89 -8.60
CA SER A 24 28.25 14.30 -7.30
C SER A 24 26.91 15.06 -7.40
N LEU A 25 26.23 14.97 -8.53
CA LEU A 25 24.93 15.63 -8.73
C LEU A 25 23.84 15.03 -7.82
N CYS A 26 23.92 13.75 -7.51
CA CYS A 26 23.00 13.10 -6.57
C CYS A 26 23.08 13.74 -5.19
N GLU A 27 24.28 13.99 -4.68
CA GLU A 27 24.52 14.63 -3.37
C GLU A 27 24.00 16.07 -3.36
N ILE A 28 24.33 16.85 -4.40
CA ILE A 28 23.85 18.22 -4.57
C ILE A 28 22.31 18.26 -4.60
N MET A 29 21.68 17.31 -5.27
CA MET A 29 20.22 17.23 -5.37
C MET A 29 19.55 16.58 -4.16
N GLY A 30 20.32 16.01 -3.22
CA GLY A 30 19.81 15.27 -2.07
C GLY A 30 19.11 13.97 -2.45
N LEU A 31 19.62 13.29 -3.49
CA LEU A 31 19.12 12.02 -3.99
C LEU A 31 20.10 10.91 -3.64
N SER A 32 19.62 9.74 -3.25
CA SER A 32 20.44 8.55 -3.12
C SER A 32 19.65 7.31 -3.57
N PHE A 33 20.33 6.40 -4.23
CA PHE A 33 19.79 5.14 -4.71
C PHE A 33 20.85 4.06 -4.60
N SER A 34 20.42 2.82 -4.39
CA SER A 34 21.25 1.62 -4.46
C SER A 34 20.78 0.79 -5.65
N ASP A 35 20.53 -0.47 -5.47
CA ASP A 35 19.99 -1.35 -6.51
C ASP A 35 18.71 -0.77 -7.11
N TYR A 36 18.72 -0.63 -8.44
CA TYR A 36 17.67 0.04 -9.17
C TYR A 36 17.08 -0.85 -10.25
N VAL A 37 15.78 -1.12 -10.16
CA VAL A 37 15.03 -1.93 -11.11
C VAL A 37 14.22 -1.01 -12.02
N TYR A 38 14.31 -1.19 -13.33
CA TYR A 38 13.49 -0.45 -14.27
C TYR A 38 12.03 -0.88 -14.16
N THR A 39 11.14 0.08 -14.09
CA THR A 39 9.70 -0.11 -14.27
C THR A 39 9.19 0.94 -15.25
N ASN A 40 8.13 0.63 -15.99
CA ASN A 40 7.52 1.59 -16.91
C ASN A 40 6.50 2.50 -16.19
N ASP A 41 6.79 2.84 -14.93
CA ASP A 41 5.93 3.68 -14.10
C ASP A 41 6.73 4.75 -13.36
N LEU A 42 6.25 6.00 -13.42
CA LEU A 42 6.91 7.16 -12.82
C LEU A 42 7.05 7.02 -11.30
N CYS A 43 5.97 6.62 -10.63
CA CYS A 43 5.99 6.48 -9.17
C CYS A 43 6.90 5.33 -8.74
N GLY A 44 6.93 4.23 -9.52
CA GLY A 44 7.82 3.08 -9.31
C GLY A 44 9.29 3.46 -9.45
N MET A 45 9.62 4.23 -10.49
CA MET A 45 10.99 4.72 -10.68
C MET A 45 11.43 5.64 -9.55
N TRP A 46 10.59 6.59 -9.14
CA TRP A 46 10.90 7.52 -8.05
C TRP A 46 10.85 6.87 -6.65
N ALA A 47 10.05 5.84 -6.45
CA ALA A 47 9.96 5.15 -5.16
C ALA A 47 11.26 4.46 -4.73
N GLN A 48 12.13 4.14 -5.67
CA GLN A 48 13.45 3.52 -5.42
C GLN A 48 14.53 4.54 -5.04
N ILE A 49 14.22 5.85 -5.12
CA ILE A 49 15.14 6.94 -4.81
C ILE A 49 14.82 7.48 -3.41
N LYS A 50 15.82 7.52 -2.53
CA LYS A 50 15.71 8.26 -1.27
C LYS A 50 15.91 9.74 -1.55
N MET A 51 15.03 10.57 -1.04
CA MET A 51 15.00 12.01 -1.29
C MET A 51 15.10 12.77 0.04
N ASN A 52 16.12 13.61 0.15
CA ASN A 52 16.32 14.48 1.32
C ASN A 52 15.74 15.88 1.09
N ARG A 53 15.19 16.15 -0.08
CA ARG A 53 14.61 17.43 -0.46
C ARG A 53 13.17 17.25 -0.93
N ASN A 54 12.38 18.30 -0.82
CA ASN A 54 11.01 18.30 -1.31
C ASN A 54 11.02 18.47 -2.85
N ILE A 55 10.64 17.39 -3.55
CA ILE A 55 10.48 17.39 -5.00
C ILE A 55 9.02 17.72 -5.33
N PRO A 56 8.75 18.54 -6.37
CA PRO A 56 7.41 18.99 -6.72
C PRO A 56 6.59 17.87 -7.40
N PHE A 57 6.19 16.88 -6.64
CA PHE A 57 5.21 15.88 -7.05
C PHE A 57 3.79 16.37 -6.80
N THR A 58 2.85 15.91 -7.59
CA THR A 58 1.42 16.04 -7.29
C THR A 58 1.08 15.27 -6.01
N LYS A 59 -0.07 15.56 -5.42
CA LYS A 59 -0.55 14.84 -4.23
C LYS A 59 -0.65 13.33 -4.49
N ILE A 60 -1.21 12.94 -5.64
CA ILE A 60 -1.38 11.53 -6.02
C ILE A 60 -0.02 10.84 -6.21
N GLU A 61 0.91 11.48 -6.91
CA GLU A 61 2.27 10.93 -7.08
C GLU A 61 2.95 10.68 -5.72
N LYS A 62 2.88 11.67 -4.80
CA LYS A 62 3.45 11.54 -3.45
C LYS A 62 2.84 10.36 -2.67
N GLU A 63 1.51 10.24 -2.69
CA GLU A 63 0.81 9.15 -2.02
C GLU A 63 1.22 7.79 -2.60
N ASN A 64 1.28 7.65 -3.92
CA ASN A 64 1.69 6.41 -4.58
C ASN A 64 3.15 6.06 -4.31
N ILE A 65 4.07 7.03 -4.40
CA ILE A 65 5.49 6.83 -4.10
C ILE A 65 5.65 6.31 -2.65
N VAL A 66 4.98 6.93 -1.68
CA VAL A 66 5.07 6.51 -0.26
C VAL A 66 4.53 5.10 -0.06
N LYS A 67 3.40 4.75 -0.69
CA LYS A 67 2.82 3.39 -0.62
C LYS A 67 3.76 2.36 -1.23
N ILE A 68 4.33 2.63 -2.41
CA ILE A 68 5.30 1.74 -3.05
C ILE A 68 6.52 1.57 -2.14
N GLN A 69 7.08 2.66 -1.59
CA GLN A 69 8.21 2.61 -0.67
C GLN A 69 7.93 1.76 0.57
N ASP A 70 6.72 1.84 1.12
CA ASP A 70 6.33 1.01 2.26
C ASP A 70 6.29 -0.49 1.89
N ILE A 71 5.73 -0.84 0.73
CA ILE A 71 5.74 -2.22 0.22
C ILE A 71 7.18 -2.72 0.02
N LEU A 72 8.04 -1.90 -0.60
CA LEU A 72 9.44 -2.25 -0.84
C LEU A 72 10.21 -2.51 0.47
N LYS A 73 9.92 -1.75 1.54
CA LYS A 73 10.48 -2.00 2.88
C LYS A 73 10.00 -3.31 3.48
N ARG A 74 8.72 -3.65 3.31
CA ARG A 74 8.12 -4.89 3.81
C ARG A 74 8.56 -6.11 3.01
N LYS A 75 9.02 -5.93 1.78
CA LYS A 75 9.46 -6.99 0.83
C LYS A 75 8.41 -8.08 0.58
N GLN A 76 7.14 -7.76 0.75
CA GLN A 76 6.03 -8.69 0.57
C GLN A 76 4.76 -7.96 0.16
N ILE A 77 3.89 -8.65 -0.56
CA ILE A 77 2.55 -8.19 -0.91
C ILE A 77 1.56 -9.14 -0.26
N THR A 78 0.69 -8.60 0.60
CA THR A 78 -0.32 -9.35 1.33
C THR A 78 -1.71 -8.87 0.95
N ARG A 79 -2.76 -9.61 1.32
CA ARG A 79 -4.16 -9.19 1.15
C ARG A 79 -4.46 -7.85 1.83
N ASP A 80 -3.88 -7.62 3.02
CA ASP A 80 -4.01 -6.32 3.72
C ASP A 80 -3.44 -5.17 2.90
N ILE A 81 -2.26 -5.34 2.30
CA ILE A 81 -1.62 -4.35 1.43
C ILE A 81 -2.47 -4.09 0.18
N LEU A 82 -2.97 -5.15 -0.45
CA LEU A 82 -3.83 -5.03 -1.63
C LEU A 82 -5.14 -4.29 -1.32
N TYR A 83 -5.75 -4.54 -0.17
CA TYR A 83 -6.93 -3.84 0.28
C TYR A 83 -6.64 -2.36 0.59
N GLU A 84 -5.55 -2.08 1.33
CA GLU A 84 -5.24 -0.74 1.84
C GLU A 84 -4.68 0.18 0.75
N TYR A 85 -3.80 -0.34 -0.11
CA TYR A 85 -3.07 0.45 -1.11
C TYR A 85 -3.61 0.29 -2.52
N GLY A 86 -4.35 -0.79 -2.78
CA GLY A 86 -4.93 -1.09 -4.08
C GLY A 86 -4.01 -1.83 -5.03
N LEU A 87 -4.58 -2.29 -6.13
CA LEU A 87 -3.89 -3.14 -7.11
C LEU A 87 -2.74 -2.40 -7.80
N TYR A 88 -2.95 -1.15 -8.24
CA TYR A 88 -1.99 -0.38 -9.02
C TYR A 88 -0.60 -0.30 -8.36
N VAL A 89 -0.52 0.23 -7.14
CA VAL A 89 0.78 0.38 -6.45
C VAL A 89 1.39 -0.96 -6.05
N SER A 90 0.55 -1.97 -5.81
CA SER A 90 1.01 -3.32 -5.49
C SER A 90 1.64 -4.02 -6.69
N LEU A 91 1.10 -3.82 -7.90
CA LEU A 91 1.69 -4.35 -9.13
C LEU A 91 3.07 -3.76 -9.40
N ILE A 92 3.19 -2.42 -9.28
CA ILE A 92 4.46 -1.73 -9.48
C ILE A 92 5.51 -2.20 -8.45
N ALA A 93 5.13 -2.25 -7.18
CA ALA A 93 6.04 -2.75 -6.14
C ALA A 93 6.40 -4.22 -6.35
N GLY A 94 5.45 -5.04 -6.81
CA GLY A 94 5.68 -6.44 -7.17
C GLY A 94 6.69 -6.61 -8.30
N GLU A 95 6.57 -5.82 -9.35
CA GLU A 95 7.54 -5.78 -10.46
C GLU A 95 8.96 -5.48 -9.94
N ILE A 96 9.11 -4.46 -9.08
CA ILE A 96 10.40 -4.09 -8.49
C ILE A 96 10.96 -5.21 -7.59
N LEU A 97 10.10 -5.91 -6.85
CA LEU A 97 10.48 -7.01 -5.95
C LEU A 97 10.69 -8.34 -6.68
N GLY A 98 10.39 -8.43 -7.97
CA GLY A 98 10.44 -9.68 -8.75
C GLY A 98 9.34 -10.66 -8.36
N ILE A 99 8.21 -10.19 -7.83
CA ILE A 99 7.05 -11.00 -7.49
C ILE A 99 6.18 -11.17 -8.74
N ASP A 100 5.71 -12.39 -8.99
CA ASP A 100 4.86 -12.67 -10.14
C ASP A 100 3.56 -11.85 -10.10
N VAL A 101 3.39 -11.02 -11.13
CA VAL A 101 2.25 -10.11 -11.31
C VAL A 101 0.92 -10.89 -11.38
N ASN A 102 0.91 -12.09 -11.95
CA ASN A 102 -0.29 -12.92 -12.03
C ASN A 102 -0.77 -13.36 -10.64
N ASN A 103 0.18 -13.66 -9.74
CA ASN A 103 -0.16 -13.99 -8.35
C ASN A 103 -0.77 -12.78 -7.62
N ILE A 104 -0.28 -11.57 -7.88
CA ILE A 104 -0.85 -10.35 -7.31
C ILE A 104 -2.27 -10.11 -7.82
N HIS A 105 -2.49 -10.26 -9.13
CA HIS A 105 -3.82 -10.17 -9.73
C HIS A 105 -4.78 -11.19 -9.15
N LYS A 106 -4.36 -12.45 -9.06
CA LYS A 106 -5.18 -13.53 -8.47
C LYS A 106 -5.54 -13.21 -7.02
N MET A 107 -4.56 -12.85 -6.19
CA MET A 107 -4.79 -12.49 -4.79
C MET A 107 -5.75 -11.30 -4.66
N TYR A 108 -5.67 -10.31 -5.54
CA TYR A 108 -6.59 -9.18 -5.55
C TYR A 108 -8.01 -9.58 -5.92
N GLN A 109 -8.18 -10.44 -6.96
CA GLN A 109 -9.50 -10.94 -7.37
C GLN A 109 -10.17 -11.81 -6.30
N GLU A 110 -9.37 -12.50 -5.48
CA GLU A 110 -9.84 -13.34 -4.38
C GLU A 110 -10.12 -12.56 -3.08
N LEU A 111 -9.97 -11.22 -3.06
CA LEU A 111 -10.31 -10.43 -1.88
C LEU A 111 -11.81 -10.54 -1.57
N PRO A 112 -12.19 -10.89 -0.34
CA PRO A 112 -13.60 -11.01 0.05
C PRO A 112 -14.33 -9.66 0.12
N ILE A 113 -13.57 -8.56 0.24
CA ILE A 113 -14.06 -7.17 0.24
C ILE A 113 -12.99 -6.26 -0.38
N TYR A 114 -13.43 -5.22 -1.10
CA TYR A 114 -12.56 -4.22 -1.74
C TYR A 114 -12.63 -2.85 -1.07
N THR A 115 -13.72 -2.59 -0.38
CA THR A 115 -13.97 -1.34 0.32
C THR A 115 -14.61 -1.58 1.69
N ARG A 116 -14.52 -0.59 2.56
CA ARG A 116 -15.22 -0.62 3.86
C ARG A 116 -16.73 -0.83 3.72
N LYS A 117 -17.34 -0.38 2.62
CA LYS A 117 -18.78 -0.52 2.37
C LYS A 117 -19.21 -1.95 2.07
N ASP A 118 -18.28 -2.80 1.66
CA ASP A 118 -18.55 -4.21 1.35
C ASP A 118 -18.69 -5.06 2.61
N LEU A 119 -18.27 -4.53 3.78
CA LEU A 119 -18.47 -5.21 5.06
C LEU A 119 -19.97 -5.31 5.35
N ARG A 120 -20.46 -6.52 5.64
CA ARG A 120 -21.89 -6.80 5.90
C ARG A 120 -22.39 -6.31 7.26
N LEU A 121 -21.54 -5.66 8.06
CA LEU A 121 -21.89 -4.92 9.26
C LEU A 121 -21.46 -3.46 9.10
N SER A 122 -22.41 -2.56 9.18
CA SER A 122 -22.14 -1.12 9.19
C SER A 122 -21.60 -0.67 10.55
N PHE A 123 -20.90 0.45 10.56
CA PHE A 123 -20.42 1.07 11.82
C PHE A 123 -21.54 1.30 12.85
N LYS A 124 -22.74 1.69 12.40
CA LYS A 124 -23.89 1.89 13.26
C LYS A 124 -24.35 0.58 13.92
N GLU A 125 -24.48 -0.48 13.14
CA GLU A 125 -24.81 -1.82 13.65
C GLU A 125 -23.75 -2.36 14.63
N ILE A 126 -22.47 -2.09 14.39
CA ILE A 126 -21.41 -2.46 15.34
C ILE A 126 -21.64 -1.75 16.70
N CYS A 127 -21.94 -0.44 16.68
CA CYS A 127 -22.27 0.31 17.91
C CYS A 127 -23.50 -0.28 18.64
N GLU A 128 -24.55 -0.63 17.90
CA GLU A 128 -25.78 -1.22 18.43
C GLU A 128 -25.53 -2.60 19.07
N ILE A 129 -24.79 -3.48 18.37
CA ILE A 129 -24.47 -4.82 18.85
C ILE A 129 -23.62 -4.79 20.13
N LEU A 130 -22.72 -3.84 20.23
CA LEU A 130 -21.83 -3.69 21.38
C LEU A 130 -22.44 -2.84 22.51
N GLU A 131 -23.56 -2.19 22.24
CA GLU A 131 -24.24 -1.26 23.17
C GLU A 131 -23.35 -0.08 23.59
N VAL A 132 -22.58 0.46 22.62
CA VAL A 132 -21.62 1.55 22.87
C VAL A 132 -21.87 2.76 21.99
N LYS A 133 -21.52 3.93 22.48
CA LYS A 133 -21.56 5.15 21.68
C LYS A 133 -20.44 5.15 20.60
N PRO A 134 -20.69 5.80 19.45
CA PRO A 134 -19.67 6.01 18.42
C PRO A 134 -18.39 6.59 19.02
N SER A 135 -17.28 5.92 18.80
CA SER A 135 -15.98 6.31 19.36
C SER A 135 -14.82 5.83 18.48
N ARG A 136 -13.62 6.34 18.74
CA ARG A 136 -12.40 5.88 18.08
C ARG A 136 -12.14 4.38 18.33
N LYS A 137 -12.51 3.86 19.51
CA LYS A 137 -12.38 2.42 19.81
C LYS A 137 -13.23 1.57 18.89
N VAL A 138 -14.49 1.96 18.65
CA VAL A 138 -15.40 1.26 17.73
C VAL A 138 -14.87 1.31 16.29
N LYS A 139 -14.31 2.46 15.88
CA LYS A 139 -13.67 2.57 14.55
C LYS A 139 -12.47 1.63 14.40
N ASN A 140 -11.65 1.50 15.43
CA ASN A 140 -10.52 0.57 15.43
C ASN A 140 -11.01 -0.89 15.38
N MET A 141 -12.10 -1.21 16.07
CA MET A 141 -12.71 -2.54 16.03
C MET A 141 -13.30 -2.87 14.65
N GLU A 142 -13.98 -1.92 14.01
CA GLU A 142 -14.43 -2.08 12.63
C GLU A 142 -13.25 -2.36 11.69
N PHE A 143 -12.16 -1.62 11.86
CA PHE A 143 -10.94 -1.82 11.07
C PHE A 143 -10.31 -3.20 11.33
N PHE A 144 -10.31 -3.65 12.59
CA PHE A 144 -9.87 -5.00 12.94
C PHE A 144 -10.77 -6.06 12.28
N LEU A 145 -12.09 -5.89 12.33
CA LEU A 145 -13.03 -6.81 11.70
C LEU A 145 -12.82 -6.90 10.18
N ILE A 146 -12.56 -5.78 9.52
CA ILE A 146 -12.19 -5.74 8.11
C ILE A 146 -10.94 -6.60 7.85
N LYS A 147 -9.89 -6.47 8.66
CA LYS A 147 -8.68 -7.28 8.53
C LYS A 147 -8.94 -8.78 8.72
N GLU A 148 -9.78 -9.14 9.67
CA GLU A 148 -10.15 -10.54 9.88
C GLU A 148 -10.91 -11.14 8.69
N VAL A 149 -11.78 -10.33 8.05
CA VAL A 149 -12.47 -10.73 6.82
C VAL A 149 -11.49 -10.86 5.65
N ILE A 150 -10.61 -9.88 5.44
CA ILE A 150 -9.61 -9.90 4.35
C ILE A 150 -8.69 -11.13 4.46
N ASN A 151 -8.32 -11.50 5.68
CA ASN A 151 -7.47 -12.66 5.95
C ASN A 151 -8.26 -13.97 6.08
N GLU A 152 -9.56 -13.96 5.72
CA GLU A 152 -10.45 -15.14 5.73
C GLU A 152 -10.58 -15.85 7.09
N ARG A 153 -10.31 -15.13 8.19
CA ARG A 153 -10.49 -15.67 9.56
C ARG A 153 -11.95 -15.64 10.00
N VAL A 154 -12.74 -14.77 9.39
CA VAL A 154 -14.19 -14.71 9.55
C VAL A 154 -14.84 -14.41 8.20
N PHE A 155 -15.92 -15.12 7.87
CA PHE A 155 -16.66 -14.85 6.65
C PHE A 155 -17.42 -13.54 6.74
N ASN A 156 -17.48 -12.80 5.62
CA ASN A 156 -18.26 -11.57 5.51
C ASN A 156 -19.77 -11.85 5.48
N ASN A 157 -20.28 -12.38 6.59
CA ASN A 157 -21.69 -12.68 6.82
C ASN A 157 -22.15 -12.01 8.10
N LYS A 158 -23.30 -11.34 8.08
CA LYS A 158 -23.80 -10.51 9.19
C LYS A 158 -23.89 -11.28 10.51
N ARG A 159 -24.37 -12.54 10.50
CA ARG A 159 -24.49 -13.37 11.68
C ARG A 159 -23.12 -13.72 12.27
N LEU A 160 -22.21 -14.22 11.42
CA LEU A 160 -20.87 -14.63 11.85
C LEU A 160 -20.05 -13.44 12.35
N LEU A 161 -20.15 -12.28 11.68
CA LEU A 161 -19.49 -11.06 12.12
C LEU A 161 -20.01 -10.59 13.49
N LYS A 162 -21.33 -10.71 13.74
CA LYS A 162 -21.92 -10.40 15.04
C LYS A 162 -21.40 -11.33 16.14
N GLU A 163 -21.40 -12.63 15.90
CA GLU A 163 -20.87 -13.64 16.82
C GLU A 163 -19.39 -13.37 17.13
N TYR A 164 -18.60 -13.08 16.09
CA TYR A 164 -17.18 -12.76 16.21
C TYR A 164 -16.94 -11.50 17.07
N LEU A 165 -17.73 -10.44 16.86
CA LEU A 165 -17.65 -9.22 17.64
C LEU A 165 -17.95 -9.47 19.12
N LEU A 166 -19.01 -10.20 19.43
CA LEU A 166 -19.42 -10.50 20.80
C LEU A 166 -18.38 -11.36 21.53
N THR A 167 -17.83 -12.36 20.87
CA THR A 167 -16.78 -13.23 21.43
C THR A 167 -15.49 -12.45 21.73
N ASN A 168 -15.18 -11.43 20.93
CA ASN A 168 -13.96 -10.64 21.09
C ASN A 168 -14.19 -9.30 21.82
N LYS A 169 -15.40 -9.05 22.35
CA LYS A 169 -15.75 -7.79 23.02
C LYS A 169 -14.77 -7.43 24.14
N SER A 170 -14.37 -8.41 24.97
CA SER A 170 -13.44 -8.21 26.09
C SER A 170 -12.03 -7.76 25.72
N ARG A 171 -11.63 -7.89 24.44
CA ARG A 171 -10.33 -7.37 23.96
C ARG A 171 -10.32 -5.84 23.78
N TRP A 172 -11.49 -5.21 23.75
CA TRP A 172 -11.66 -3.81 23.39
C TRP A 172 -12.28 -2.95 24.49
N PHE A 173 -13.01 -3.59 25.38
CA PHE A 173 -13.75 -2.98 26.49
C PHE A 173 -13.47 -3.74 27.80
#